data_4a06e50f6e83a21b6edbc43db07a795b
#
_entry.id   4a06e50f6e83a21b6edbc43db07a795b
#
_cell.length_a   1.000
_cell.length_b   1.000
_cell.length_c   1.000
_cell.angle_alpha   90.00
_cell.angle_beta   90.00
_cell.angle_gamma   90.00
#
_symmetry.space_group_name_H-M   'P 1'
#
loop_
_entity.id
_entity.type
_entity.pdbx_description
1 polymer ?
#
loop_
_entity_poly.entity_id
_entity_poly.type
_entity_poly.pdbx_seq_one_letter_code
_entity_poly.pdbx_strand_id
1 'polypeptide(L)'
;NDGISLAQTAEGALGKVSDSLQRMRELAVQAANATNSSSDKDSLDKEFGELAKEIQRVVGGTTFNGKAILAGASGSQSFQVGANTTSDDTIDITTTNLTTDASITTVAGTDNTGAARAKIDSTANAAAIKTVIDNIDAALDTINSQRATMGASQSRFESVISNLQISV
;
A
#
# COMPACT_ATOMS: atom_id res chain seq x y z
N ASN A 1 19.33 -8.09 -9.22
CA ASN A 1 18.72 -9.41 -9.22
C ASN A 1 17.21 -9.31 -9.02
N ASP A 2 16.51 -10.39 -9.35
CA ASP A 2 15.04 -10.37 -9.44
C ASP A 2 14.36 -10.14 -8.09
N GLY A 3 14.91 -10.71 -7.02
CA GLY A 3 14.36 -10.52 -5.68
C GLY A 3 14.44 -9.06 -5.22
N ILE A 4 15.55 -8.41 -5.45
CA ILE A 4 15.72 -6.99 -5.14
C ILE A 4 14.78 -6.15 -5.99
N SER A 5 14.68 -6.47 -7.29
CA SER A 5 13.78 -5.74 -8.21
C SER A 5 12.31 -5.88 -7.81
N LEU A 6 11.88 -7.07 -7.38
CA LEU A 6 10.52 -7.27 -6.88
C LEU A 6 10.26 -6.43 -5.64
N ALA A 7 11.18 -6.48 -4.67
CA ALA A 7 11.04 -5.72 -3.42
C ALA A 7 11.02 -4.21 -3.69
N GLN A 8 11.86 -3.71 -4.61
CA GLN A 8 11.88 -2.29 -5.00
C GLN A 8 10.59 -1.88 -5.69
N THR A 9 10.06 -2.72 -6.58
CA THR A 9 8.80 -2.46 -7.28
C THR A 9 7.64 -2.37 -6.30
N ALA A 10 7.55 -3.32 -5.38
CA ALA A 10 6.53 -3.33 -4.33
C ALA A 10 6.68 -2.11 -3.41
N GLU A 11 7.89 -1.81 -2.96
CA GLU A 11 8.14 -0.67 -2.07
C GLU A 11 7.80 0.66 -2.73
N GLY A 12 8.14 0.83 -4.00
CA GLY A 12 7.79 2.03 -4.76
C GLY A 12 6.29 2.24 -4.86
N ALA A 13 5.53 1.17 -5.12
CA ALA A 13 4.07 1.22 -5.15
C ALA A 13 3.49 1.53 -3.77
N LEU A 14 4.01 0.88 -2.72
CA LEU A 14 3.57 1.13 -1.34
C LEU A 14 3.86 2.56 -0.91
N GLY A 15 4.96 3.15 -1.35
CA GLY A 15 5.27 4.56 -1.12
C GLY A 15 4.23 5.49 -1.72
N LYS A 16 3.78 5.22 -2.93
CA LYS A 16 2.70 6.00 -3.57
C LYS A 16 1.38 5.87 -2.81
N VAL A 17 1.06 4.68 -2.33
CA VAL A 17 -0.15 4.45 -1.52
C VAL A 17 -0.06 5.22 -0.21
N SER A 18 1.10 5.20 0.45
CA SER A 18 1.33 5.97 1.68
C SER A 18 1.12 7.46 1.44
N ASP A 19 1.66 8.01 0.36
CA ASP A 19 1.49 9.43 0.01
C ASP A 19 0.01 9.77 -0.21
N SER A 20 -0.72 8.93 -0.92
CA SER A 20 -2.15 9.11 -1.14
C SER A 20 -2.94 9.06 0.17
N LEU A 21 -2.64 8.11 1.05
CA LEU A 21 -3.28 8.02 2.36
C LEU A 21 -3.01 9.23 3.24
N GLN A 22 -1.79 9.74 3.23
CA GLN A 22 -1.43 10.94 3.99
C GLN A 22 -2.20 12.16 3.49
N ARG A 23 -2.33 12.31 2.17
CA ARG A 23 -3.12 13.40 1.59
C ARG A 23 -4.61 13.24 1.94
N MET A 24 -5.14 12.02 1.88
CA MET A 24 -6.52 11.74 2.28
C MET A 24 -6.73 12.10 3.75
N ARG A 25 -5.77 11.84 4.62
CA ARG A 25 -5.82 12.23 6.02
C ARG A 25 -5.90 13.74 6.19
N GLU A 26 -5.08 14.49 5.47
CA GLU A 26 -5.11 15.95 5.48
C GLU A 26 -6.50 16.49 5.07
N LEU A 27 -7.07 15.92 4.01
CA LEU A 27 -8.41 16.32 3.53
C LEU A 27 -9.50 16.00 4.56
N ALA A 28 -9.40 14.83 5.22
CA ALA A 28 -10.37 14.43 6.23
C ALA A 28 -10.28 15.34 7.48
N VAL A 29 -9.07 15.68 7.91
CA VAL A 29 -8.86 16.62 9.02
C VAL A 29 -9.45 18.00 8.66
N GLN A 30 -9.22 18.46 7.43
CA GLN A 30 -9.78 19.73 6.96
C GLN A 30 -11.32 19.68 6.92
N ALA A 31 -11.89 18.56 6.42
CA ALA A 31 -13.34 18.39 6.36
C ALA A 31 -14.00 18.32 7.74
N ALA A 32 -13.27 17.89 8.77
CA ALA A 32 -13.77 17.84 10.14
C ALA A 32 -13.93 19.22 10.77
N ASN A 33 -13.36 20.26 10.17
CA ASN A 33 -13.47 21.64 10.69
C ASN A 33 -14.90 22.14 10.55
N ALA A 34 -15.48 22.61 11.67
CA ALA A 34 -16.89 23.07 11.74
C ALA A 34 -17.18 24.31 10.88
N THR A 35 -16.14 25.03 10.42
CA THR A 35 -16.32 26.21 9.57
C THR A 35 -16.56 25.88 8.11
N ASN A 36 -16.43 24.59 7.69
CA ASN A 36 -16.71 24.20 6.31
C ASN A 36 -18.21 24.25 6.02
N SER A 37 -18.57 24.78 4.85
CA SER A 37 -19.91 24.62 4.27
C SER A 37 -20.08 23.19 3.73
N SER A 38 -21.34 22.82 3.44
CA SER A 38 -21.61 21.56 2.74
C SER A 38 -20.88 21.49 1.40
N SER A 39 -20.86 22.61 0.67
CA SER A 39 -20.13 22.71 -0.60
C SER A 39 -18.64 22.52 -0.45
N ASP A 40 -18.03 23.06 0.61
CA ASP A 40 -16.61 22.89 0.92
C ASP A 40 -16.29 21.41 1.15
N LYS A 41 -17.11 20.73 1.96
CA LYS A 41 -16.95 19.31 2.26
C LYS A 41 -17.08 18.45 1.00
N ASP A 42 -18.04 18.74 0.14
CA ASP A 42 -18.23 18.01 -1.11
C ASP A 42 -17.03 18.18 -2.04
N SER A 43 -16.41 19.36 -2.06
CA SER A 43 -15.21 19.60 -2.85
C SER A 43 -14.02 18.83 -2.31
N LEU A 44 -13.82 18.79 -1.00
CA LEU A 44 -12.78 17.99 -0.37
C LEU A 44 -12.97 16.50 -0.63
N ASP A 45 -14.24 16.04 -0.61
CA ASP A 45 -14.58 14.64 -0.87
C ASP A 45 -14.29 14.22 -2.31
N LYS A 46 -14.41 15.13 -3.28
CA LYS A 46 -14.05 14.83 -4.67
C LYS A 46 -12.56 14.47 -4.80
N GLU A 47 -11.70 15.28 -4.22
CA GLU A 47 -10.25 14.97 -4.21
C GLU A 47 -9.98 13.68 -3.44
N PHE A 48 -10.62 13.51 -2.29
CA PHE A 48 -10.54 12.30 -1.47
C PHE A 48 -10.88 11.05 -2.30
N GLY A 49 -11.99 11.11 -3.05
CA GLY A 49 -12.42 10.01 -3.90
C GLY A 49 -11.45 9.67 -5.03
N GLU A 50 -10.83 10.68 -5.63
CA GLU A 50 -9.82 10.44 -6.68
C GLU A 50 -8.58 9.74 -6.11
N LEU A 51 -8.17 10.12 -4.90
CA LEU A 51 -7.06 9.46 -4.21
C LEU A 51 -7.39 8.01 -3.83
N ALA A 52 -8.63 7.75 -3.41
CA ALA A 52 -9.11 6.39 -3.14
C ALA A 52 -9.01 5.50 -4.39
N LYS A 53 -9.48 6.01 -5.53
CA LYS A 53 -9.37 5.30 -6.82
C LYS A 53 -7.91 5.03 -7.18
N GLU A 54 -7.03 6.00 -6.96
CA GLU A 54 -5.60 5.89 -7.25
C GLU A 54 -4.94 4.80 -6.41
N ILE A 55 -5.31 4.68 -5.13
CA ILE A 55 -4.81 3.60 -4.28
C ILE A 55 -5.14 2.24 -4.87
N GLN A 56 -6.41 2.00 -5.23
CA GLN A 56 -6.81 0.72 -5.81
C GLN A 56 -6.18 0.49 -7.18
N ARG A 57 -6.01 1.54 -7.98
CA ARG A 57 -5.30 1.44 -9.26
C ARG A 57 -3.85 1.00 -9.06
N VAL A 58 -3.16 1.59 -8.09
CA VAL A 58 -1.75 1.27 -7.82
C VAL A 58 -1.59 -0.15 -7.30
N VAL A 59 -2.37 -0.53 -6.27
CA VAL A 59 -2.21 -1.89 -5.70
C VAL A 59 -2.69 -2.98 -6.66
N GLY A 60 -3.72 -2.72 -7.45
CA GLY A 60 -4.21 -3.68 -8.45
C GLY A 60 -3.34 -3.75 -9.68
N GLY A 61 -2.68 -2.66 -10.05
CA GLY A 61 -1.92 -2.52 -11.29
C GLY A 61 -0.42 -2.71 -11.15
N THR A 62 0.11 -2.83 -9.94
CA THR A 62 1.55 -3.04 -9.75
C THR A 62 1.91 -4.47 -10.13
N THR A 63 2.77 -4.59 -11.14
CA THR A 63 3.18 -5.90 -11.66
C THR A 63 4.69 -6.07 -11.58
N PHE A 64 5.10 -7.32 -11.42
CA PHE A 64 6.48 -7.76 -11.57
C PHE A 64 6.46 -9.02 -12.43
N ASN A 65 7.18 -9.00 -13.55
CA ASN A 65 7.15 -10.08 -14.55
C ASN A 65 5.71 -10.45 -15.00
N GLY A 66 4.87 -9.44 -15.17
CA GLY A 66 3.48 -9.58 -15.59
C GLY A 66 2.51 -10.06 -14.51
N LYS A 67 2.97 -10.23 -13.27
CA LYS A 67 2.14 -10.70 -12.16
C LYS A 67 1.79 -9.55 -11.21
N ALA A 68 0.52 -9.45 -10.86
CA ALA A 68 0.01 -8.42 -9.94
C ALA A 68 0.39 -8.79 -8.49
N ILE A 69 1.57 -8.39 -8.07
CA ILE A 69 2.21 -8.83 -6.82
C ILE A 69 1.56 -8.28 -5.54
N LEU A 70 0.79 -7.20 -5.63
CA LEU A 70 0.05 -6.64 -4.50
C LEU A 70 -1.45 -6.94 -4.61
N ALA A 71 -1.84 -7.84 -5.50
CA ALA A 71 -3.22 -8.24 -5.76
C ALA A 71 -3.30 -9.77 -5.90
N GLY A 72 -3.85 -10.24 -7.00
CA GLY A 72 -4.15 -11.66 -7.20
C GLY A 72 -2.93 -12.59 -7.24
N ALA A 73 -1.74 -12.07 -7.56
CA ALA A 73 -0.50 -12.85 -7.54
C ALA A 73 0.37 -12.53 -6.32
N SER A 74 -0.21 -12.01 -5.25
CA SER A 74 0.45 -11.83 -3.96
C SER A 74 0.74 -13.18 -3.31
N GLY A 75 1.61 -13.17 -2.30
CA GLY A 75 2.01 -14.35 -1.57
C GLY A 75 3.52 -14.47 -1.52
N SER A 76 3.99 -15.67 -1.21
CA SER A 76 5.42 -15.93 -1.06
C SER A 76 6.04 -16.33 -2.39
N GLN A 77 7.16 -15.73 -2.73
CA GLN A 77 7.98 -16.10 -3.88
C GLN A 77 9.42 -16.37 -3.42
N SER A 78 9.97 -17.51 -3.84
CA SER A 78 11.32 -17.92 -3.48
C SER A 78 12.32 -17.50 -4.56
N PHE A 79 13.44 -16.96 -4.13
CA PHE A 79 14.53 -16.55 -5.02
C PHE A 79 15.80 -17.30 -4.67
N GLN A 80 16.41 -17.92 -5.69
CA GLN A 80 17.66 -18.63 -5.55
C GLN A 80 18.80 -17.63 -5.36
N VAL A 81 19.58 -17.78 -4.30
CA VAL A 81 20.73 -16.90 -3.99
C VAL A 81 22.04 -17.67 -3.89
N GLY A 82 21.99 -18.99 -3.81
CA GLY A 82 23.16 -19.87 -3.77
C GLY A 82 23.14 -20.89 -4.91
N ALA A 83 24.19 -21.71 -5.00
CA ALA A 83 24.35 -22.70 -6.07
C ALA A 83 23.58 -23.99 -5.81
N ASN A 84 23.18 -24.24 -4.57
CA ASN A 84 22.50 -25.47 -4.16
C ASN A 84 20.99 -25.26 -4.11
N THR A 85 20.24 -26.34 -3.93
CA THR A 85 18.76 -26.30 -3.85
C THR A 85 18.24 -26.44 -2.42
N THR A 86 19.07 -26.18 -1.43
CA THR A 86 18.68 -26.22 -0.02
C THR A 86 17.97 -24.94 0.40
N SER A 87 17.28 -24.97 1.55
CA SER A 87 16.60 -23.81 2.10
C SER A 87 17.53 -22.63 2.40
N ASP A 88 18.82 -22.91 2.62
CA ASP A 88 19.82 -21.88 2.90
C ASP A 88 20.24 -21.09 1.64
N ASP A 89 19.88 -21.59 0.46
CA ASP A 89 20.22 -20.98 -0.82
C ASP A 89 19.07 -20.18 -1.43
N THR A 90 17.96 -20.02 -0.71
CA THR A 90 16.80 -19.28 -1.17
C THR A 90 16.40 -18.21 -0.17
N ILE A 91 15.83 -17.12 -0.67
CA ILE A 91 15.20 -16.07 0.13
C ILE A 91 13.76 -15.92 -0.37
N ASP A 92 12.80 -15.95 0.56
CA ASP A 92 11.40 -15.76 0.24
C ASP A 92 11.02 -14.29 0.44
N ILE A 93 10.29 -13.73 -0.53
CA ILE A 93 9.64 -12.44 -0.41
C ILE A 93 8.15 -12.68 -0.39
N THR A 94 7.48 -12.19 0.66
CA THR A 94 6.04 -12.33 0.81
C THR A 94 5.37 -10.99 0.64
N THR A 95 4.39 -10.93 -0.27
CA THR A 95 3.53 -9.76 -0.47
C THR A 95 2.10 -10.09 -0.06
N THR A 96 1.31 -9.07 0.22
CA THR A 96 -0.08 -9.19 0.64
C THR A 96 -1.00 -8.68 -0.46
N ASN A 97 -2.17 -9.30 -0.63
CA ASN A 97 -3.20 -8.79 -1.52
C ASN A 97 -3.86 -7.57 -0.87
N LEU A 98 -3.44 -6.39 -1.28
CA LEU A 98 -3.92 -5.12 -0.74
C LEU A 98 -5.24 -4.67 -1.37
N THR A 99 -5.64 -5.25 -2.50
CA THR A 99 -6.94 -4.93 -3.13
C THR A 99 -8.11 -5.44 -2.31
N THR A 100 -7.90 -6.45 -1.49
CA THR A 100 -8.93 -7.07 -0.64
C THR A 100 -8.64 -6.94 0.86
N ASP A 101 -7.51 -6.37 1.24
CA ASP A 101 -7.17 -6.14 2.64
C ASP A 101 -8.18 -5.19 3.28
N ALA A 102 -8.76 -5.58 4.41
CA ALA A 102 -9.85 -4.83 5.04
C ALA A 102 -9.45 -3.40 5.44
N SER A 103 -8.20 -3.20 5.90
CA SER A 103 -7.74 -1.86 6.28
C SER A 103 -7.68 -0.92 5.08
N ILE A 104 -7.39 -1.44 3.90
CA ILE A 104 -7.32 -0.67 2.65
C ILE A 104 -8.71 -0.45 2.08
N THR A 105 -9.54 -1.50 1.99
CA THR A 105 -10.87 -1.39 1.38
C THR A 105 -11.81 -0.51 2.19
N THR A 106 -11.67 -0.47 3.51
CA THR A 106 -12.48 0.42 4.36
C THR A 106 -12.27 1.89 3.99
N VAL A 107 -11.08 2.27 3.57
CA VAL A 107 -10.75 3.64 3.17
C VAL A 107 -10.92 3.84 1.66
N ALA A 108 -10.30 2.99 0.87
CA ALA A 108 -10.16 3.19 -0.58
C ALA A 108 -11.28 2.55 -1.41
N GLY A 109 -12.13 1.75 -0.79
CA GLY A 109 -13.18 1.04 -1.51
C GLY A 109 -12.69 -0.30 -2.06
N THR A 110 -13.57 -0.97 -2.80
CA THR A 110 -13.37 -2.36 -3.24
C THR A 110 -12.78 -2.50 -4.63
N ASP A 111 -12.73 -1.41 -5.39
CA ASP A 111 -12.17 -1.38 -6.74
C ASP A 111 -11.69 0.03 -7.12
N ASN A 112 -11.17 0.17 -8.33
CA ASN A 112 -10.64 1.45 -8.83
C ASN A 112 -11.72 2.42 -9.32
N THR A 113 -13.01 2.12 -9.11
CA THR A 113 -14.11 3.06 -9.41
C THR A 113 -14.53 3.88 -8.20
N GLY A 114 -13.97 3.58 -7.03
CA GLY A 114 -14.36 4.21 -5.77
C GLY A 114 -15.58 3.57 -5.12
N ALA A 115 -15.99 2.39 -5.57
CA ALA A 115 -17.11 1.67 -4.97
C ALA A 115 -16.85 1.40 -3.49
N ALA A 116 -17.83 1.71 -2.64
CA ALA A 116 -17.78 1.49 -1.19
C ALA A 116 -16.63 2.22 -0.45
N ARG A 117 -16.04 3.25 -1.06
CA ARG A 117 -14.99 4.04 -0.39
C ARG A 117 -15.54 4.83 0.80
N ALA A 118 -14.64 5.22 1.71
CA ALA A 118 -14.97 6.17 2.76
C ALA A 118 -15.34 7.54 2.15
N LYS A 119 -16.16 8.31 2.87
CA LYS A 119 -16.65 9.62 2.43
C LYS A 119 -16.46 10.66 3.53
N ILE A 120 -16.09 11.87 3.11
CA ILE A 120 -15.94 13.03 3.98
C ILE A 120 -16.84 14.20 3.51
N ASP A 121 -17.85 13.91 2.71
CA ASP A 121 -18.75 14.87 2.09
C ASP A 121 -19.77 15.45 3.08
N SER A 122 -20.73 16.22 2.54
CA SER A 122 -21.77 16.89 3.33
C SER A 122 -22.66 15.93 4.13
N THR A 123 -22.67 14.63 3.76
CA THR A 123 -23.46 13.61 4.47
C THR A 123 -22.73 13.04 5.69
N ALA A 124 -21.43 13.31 5.84
CA ALA A 124 -20.61 12.82 6.95
C ALA A 124 -20.55 13.87 8.06
N ASN A 125 -20.98 13.50 9.26
CA ASN A 125 -20.83 14.35 10.43
C ASN A 125 -19.40 14.26 11.01
N ALA A 126 -19.12 15.07 12.02
CA ALA A 126 -17.77 15.11 12.64
C ALA A 126 -17.35 13.76 13.20
N ALA A 127 -18.24 13.00 13.78
CA ALA A 127 -17.94 11.67 14.33
C ALA A 127 -17.62 10.67 13.20
N ALA A 128 -18.35 10.72 12.09
CA ALA A 128 -18.08 9.89 10.94
C ALA A 128 -16.72 10.19 10.31
N ILE A 129 -16.36 11.47 10.20
CA ILE A 129 -15.07 11.90 9.65
C ILE A 129 -13.94 11.46 10.58
N LYS A 130 -14.12 11.54 11.90
CA LYS A 130 -13.13 11.05 12.87
C LYS A 130 -12.88 9.54 12.65
N THR A 131 -13.93 8.77 12.44
CA THR A 131 -13.81 7.33 12.12
C THR A 131 -13.00 7.12 10.83
N VAL A 132 -13.24 7.94 9.81
CA VAL A 132 -12.47 7.88 8.56
C VAL A 132 -10.97 8.14 8.84
N ILE A 133 -10.65 9.14 9.66
CA ILE A 133 -9.27 9.45 10.04
C ILE A 133 -8.63 8.24 10.74
N ASP A 134 -9.33 7.64 11.70
CA ASP A 134 -8.83 6.46 12.42
C ASP A 134 -8.59 5.29 11.46
N ASN A 135 -9.48 5.09 10.50
CA ASN A 135 -9.34 4.04 9.48
C ASN A 135 -8.18 4.32 8.52
N ILE A 136 -7.92 5.58 8.19
CA ILE A 136 -6.74 5.96 7.40
C ILE A 136 -5.46 5.63 8.17
N ASP A 137 -5.44 5.91 9.48
CA ASP A 137 -4.28 5.59 10.31
C ASP A 137 -4.03 4.07 10.34
N ALA A 138 -5.09 3.25 10.42
CA ALA A 138 -4.96 1.79 10.34
C ALA A 138 -4.44 1.34 8.97
N ALA A 139 -4.89 1.96 7.89
CA ALA A 139 -4.39 1.67 6.54
C ALA A 139 -2.91 2.05 6.41
N LEU A 140 -2.50 3.21 6.95
CA LEU A 140 -1.10 3.62 6.98
C LEU A 140 -0.23 2.62 7.74
N ASP A 141 -0.72 2.09 8.87
CA ASP A 141 0.01 1.06 9.62
C ASP A 141 0.23 -0.20 8.78
N THR A 142 -0.78 -0.65 8.05
CA THR A 142 -0.67 -1.78 7.13
C THR A 142 0.39 -1.53 6.06
N ILE A 143 0.34 -0.37 5.40
CA ILE A 143 1.27 -0.01 4.34
C ILE A 143 2.69 0.13 4.88
N ASN A 144 2.88 0.78 6.01
CA ASN A 144 4.20 0.96 6.61
C ASN A 144 4.80 -0.38 7.05
N SER A 145 3.99 -1.32 7.54
CA SER A 145 4.43 -2.67 7.86
C SER A 145 4.90 -3.42 6.62
N GLN A 146 4.16 -3.31 5.52
CA GLN A 146 4.55 -3.93 4.24
C GLN A 146 5.83 -3.30 3.69
N ARG A 147 5.99 -1.99 3.78
CA ARG A 147 7.22 -1.29 3.37
C ARG A 147 8.43 -1.75 4.18
N ALA A 148 8.26 -1.90 5.49
CA ALA A 148 9.31 -2.40 6.37
C ALA A 148 9.74 -3.83 5.98
N THR A 149 8.77 -4.68 5.64
CA THR A 149 9.03 -6.04 5.16
C THR A 149 9.83 -6.02 3.85
N MET A 150 9.46 -5.14 2.90
CA MET A 150 10.18 -5.03 1.63
C MET A 150 11.60 -4.49 1.85
N GLY A 151 11.78 -3.50 2.72
CA GLY A 151 13.09 -2.97 3.07
C GLY A 151 13.98 -4.02 3.73
N ALA A 152 13.45 -4.81 4.64
CA ALA A 152 14.17 -5.91 5.27
C ALA A 152 14.59 -6.98 4.25
N SER A 153 13.72 -7.30 3.29
CA SER A 153 14.03 -8.24 2.22
C SER A 153 15.15 -7.72 1.33
N GLN A 154 15.13 -6.45 0.96
CA GLN A 154 16.21 -5.82 0.18
C GLN A 154 17.53 -5.91 0.92
N SER A 155 17.56 -5.56 2.20
CA SER A 155 18.78 -5.63 3.03
C SER A 155 19.32 -7.05 3.11
N ARG A 156 18.43 -8.03 3.25
CA ARG A 156 18.81 -9.44 3.31
C ARG A 156 19.45 -9.90 2.00
N PHE A 157 18.86 -9.54 0.85
CA PHE A 157 19.44 -9.84 -0.47
C PHE A 157 20.81 -9.19 -0.64
N GLU A 158 20.94 -7.93 -0.28
CA GLU A 158 22.21 -7.20 -0.38
C GLU A 158 23.30 -7.85 0.49
N SER A 159 22.97 -8.27 1.71
CA SER A 159 23.90 -8.97 2.61
C SER A 159 24.36 -10.30 2.03
N VAL A 160 23.44 -11.09 1.47
CA VAL A 160 23.76 -12.39 0.88
C VAL A 160 24.64 -12.20 -0.36
N ILE A 161 24.32 -11.26 -1.24
CA ILE A 161 25.11 -10.97 -2.43
C ILE A 161 26.53 -10.53 -2.04
N SER A 162 26.64 -9.64 -1.06
CA SER A 162 27.93 -9.19 -0.55
C SER A 162 28.77 -10.36 0.00
N ASN A 163 28.17 -11.25 0.79
CA ASN A 163 28.84 -12.42 1.33
C ASN A 163 29.31 -13.38 0.23
N LEU A 164 28.50 -13.59 -0.81
CA LEU A 164 28.88 -14.42 -1.95
C LEU A 164 30.07 -13.83 -2.72
N GLN A 165 30.13 -12.52 -2.87
CA GLN A 165 31.24 -11.83 -3.52
C GLN A 165 32.55 -11.96 -2.72
N ILE A 166 32.45 -11.89 -1.41
CA ILE A 166 33.63 -12.06 -0.51
C ILE A 166 34.14 -13.49 -0.56
N SER A 167 33.28 -14.49 -0.71
CA SER A 167 33.64 -15.90 -0.70
C SER A 167 34.33 -16.37 -2.00
N VAL A 168 34.30 -15.57 -3.05
CA VAL A 168 34.93 -15.83 -4.32
C VAL A 168 36.36 -15.24 -4.33
#